data_75c0216d342af6e6a3529c320e39f6eb
#
_entry.id   75c0216d342af6e6a3529c320e39f6eb
#
_cell.length_a   1.000
_cell.length_b   1.000
_cell.length_c   1.000
_cell.angle_alpha   90.00
_cell.angle_beta   90.00
_cell.angle_gamma   90.00
#
_symmetry.space_group_name_H-M   'P 1'
#
loop_
_entity.id
_entity.type
_entity.pdbx_description
1 polymer ?
#
loop_
_entity_poly.entity_id
_entity_poly.type
_entity_poly.pdbx_seq_one_letter_code
_entity_poly.pdbx_strand_id
1 'polypeptide(L)'
;MFERISHIGIVVEDIAEAEKFWSQRFGLKRYAELEVEVEGIRSIFLSVGGTPDEMSIELIEPYDKSDMSNAVARRLAQSGEGFYH
;
A
#
# COMPACT_ATOMS: atom_id res chain seq x y z
N MET A 1 21.41 5.39 -16.96
CA MET A 1 21.21 5.25 -15.57
C MET A 1 20.04 4.35 -15.25
N PHE A 2 20.18 3.49 -14.30
CA PHE A 2 19.10 2.60 -14.03
C PHE A 2 18.29 3.06 -12.84
N GLU A 3 17.06 2.63 -12.80
CA GLU A 3 16.14 2.97 -11.73
C GLU A 3 16.08 1.84 -10.74
N ARG A 4 16.14 2.18 -9.47
CA ARG A 4 15.88 1.19 -8.45
C ARG A 4 14.40 1.09 -8.21
N ILE A 5 13.96 -0.09 -7.86
CA ILE A 5 12.61 -0.24 -7.37
C ILE A 5 12.57 0.42 -6.00
N SER A 6 11.79 1.48 -5.87
CA SER A 6 11.72 2.22 -4.62
C SER A 6 10.66 1.65 -3.69
N HIS A 7 9.66 0.97 -4.22
CA HIS A 7 8.63 0.39 -3.37
C HIS A 7 7.89 -0.72 -4.10
N ILE A 8 7.23 -1.56 -3.33
CA ILE A 8 6.36 -2.62 -3.81
C ILE A 8 4.96 -2.32 -3.32
N GLY A 9 4.00 -2.27 -4.25
CA GLY A 9 2.62 -1.97 -3.89
C GLY A 9 1.86 -3.22 -3.51
N ILE A 10 1.13 -3.17 -2.41
CA ILE A 10 0.32 -4.28 -1.93
C ILE A 10 -1.09 -3.76 -1.64
N VAL A 11 -2.08 -4.35 -2.31
CA VAL A 11 -3.48 -3.99 -2.09
C VAL A 11 -3.98 -4.74 -0.87
N VAL A 12 -4.62 -4.03 0.05
CA VAL A 12 -5.12 -4.61 1.30
C VAL A 12 -6.55 -4.16 1.54
N GLU A 13 -7.28 -4.95 2.34
CA GLU A 13 -8.66 -4.61 2.68
C GLU A 13 -8.74 -3.61 3.82
N ASP A 14 -7.81 -3.70 4.77
CA ASP A 14 -7.80 -2.84 5.95
C ASP A 14 -6.39 -2.37 6.16
N ILE A 15 -6.15 -1.10 5.81
CA ILE A 15 -4.79 -0.58 5.79
C ILE A 15 -4.20 -0.45 7.19
N ALA A 16 -5.04 -0.18 8.20
CA ALA A 16 -4.56 -0.07 9.57
C ALA A 16 -4.09 -1.41 10.10
N GLU A 17 -4.84 -2.48 9.80
CA GLU A 17 -4.46 -3.82 10.22
C GLU A 17 -3.22 -4.29 9.45
N ALA A 18 -3.14 -3.93 8.18
CA ALA A 18 -1.98 -4.30 7.37
C ALA A 18 -0.71 -3.61 7.88
N GLU A 19 -0.82 -2.33 8.23
CA GLU A 19 0.31 -1.61 8.79
C GLU A 19 0.81 -2.27 10.07
N LYS A 20 -0.13 -2.65 10.92
CA LYS A 20 0.19 -3.30 12.18
C LYS A 20 0.90 -4.62 11.94
N PHE A 21 0.42 -5.40 10.99
CA PHE A 21 1.03 -6.67 10.63
C PHE A 21 2.49 -6.49 10.21
N TRP A 22 2.73 -5.56 9.25
CA TRP A 22 4.07 -5.36 8.72
C TRP A 22 5.00 -4.75 9.76
N SER A 23 4.49 -3.84 10.60
CA SER A 23 5.30 -3.24 11.66
C SER A 23 5.71 -4.26 12.70
N GLN A 24 4.77 -5.08 13.14
CA GLN A 24 5.04 -6.02 14.22
C GLN A 24 5.84 -7.21 13.77
N ARG A 25 5.59 -7.70 12.56
CA ARG A 25 6.26 -8.90 12.07
C ARG A 25 7.64 -8.62 11.50
N PHE A 26 7.81 -7.47 10.86
CA PHE A 26 9.05 -7.19 10.14
C PHE A 26 9.74 -5.92 10.63
N GLY A 27 9.19 -5.26 11.62
CA GLY A 27 9.82 -4.07 12.18
C GLY A 27 9.81 -2.87 11.26
N LEU A 28 8.94 -2.86 10.28
CA LEU A 28 8.87 -1.74 9.35
C LEU A 28 8.23 -0.53 10.00
N LYS A 29 8.64 0.65 9.58
CA LYS A 29 8.16 1.91 10.13
C LYS A 29 7.56 2.76 9.05
N ARG A 30 6.43 3.39 9.36
CA ARG A 30 5.77 4.29 8.43
C ARG A 30 6.59 5.56 8.27
N TYR A 31 6.76 6.01 7.04
CA TYR A 31 7.39 7.29 6.79
C TYR A 31 6.50 8.24 6.00
N ALA A 32 5.42 7.75 5.42
CA ALA A 32 4.52 8.63 4.67
C ALA A 32 3.14 8.01 4.60
N GLU A 33 2.16 8.89 4.46
CA GLU A 33 0.78 8.52 4.27
C GLU A 33 0.23 9.43 3.18
N LEU A 34 -0.51 8.86 2.23
CA LEU A 34 -0.99 9.60 1.09
C LEU A 34 -2.43 9.23 0.81
N GLU A 35 -3.27 10.24 0.59
CA GLU A 35 -4.64 10.02 0.14
C GLU A 35 -4.78 10.62 -1.24
N VAL A 36 -5.08 9.79 -2.21
CA VAL A 36 -5.23 10.24 -3.60
C VAL A 36 -6.70 10.20 -3.93
N GLU A 37 -7.38 11.32 -3.70
CA GLU A 37 -8.83 11.38 -3.83
C GLU A 37 -9.30 11.13 -5.25
N VAL A 38 -8.56 11.63 -6.22
CA VAL A 38 -8.94 11.46 -7.61
C VAL A 38 -8.88 9.99 -8.02
N GLU A 39 -8.07 9.19 -7.37
CA GLU A 39 -7.98 7.76 -7.61
C GLU A 39 -8.76 6.94 -6.59
N GLY A 40 -9.30 7.59 -5.57
CA GLY A 40 -10.09 6.93 -4.55
C GLY A 40 -9.32 5.91 -3.74
N ILE A 41 -8.06 6.20 -3.41
CA ILE A 41 -7.23 5.28 -2.66
C ILE A 41 -6.50 6.00 -1.53
N ARG A 42 -6.09 5.20 -0.57
CA ARG A 42 -5.25 5.62 0.54
C ARG A 42 -4.01 4.74 0.54
N SER A 43 -2.84 5.36 0.75
CA SER A 43 -1.58 4.61 0.78
C SER A 43 -0.79 4.94 2.03
N ILE A 44 -0.11 3.94 2.56
CA ILE A 44 0.84 4.11 3.66
C ILE A 44 2.15 3.48 3.22
N PHE A 45 3.25 4.22 3.41
CA PHE A 45 4.57 3.75 3.00
C PHE A 45 5.39 3.37 4.24
N LEU A 46 5.98 2.19 4.20
CA LEU A 46 6.77 1.64 5.30
C LEU A 46 8.14 1.23 4.78
N SER A 47 9.17 1.41 5.61
CA SER A 47 10.50 0.89 5.32
C SER A 47 11.18 0.47 6.62
N VAL A 48 12.31 -0.19 6.52
CA VAL A 48 13.01 -0.69 7.70
C VAL A 48 13.42 0.44 8.62
N GLY A 49 14.02 1.49 8.05
CA GLY A 49 14.48 2.62 8.84
C GLY A 49 13.47 3.74 8.96
N GLY A 50 12.32 3.61 8.31
CA GLY A 50 11.32 4.68 8.32
C GLY A 50 11.71 5.86 7.47
N THR A 51 12.41 5.62 6.37
CA THR A 51 12.83 6.68 5.44
C THR A 51 12.53 6.28 4.00
N PRO A 52 12.36 7.27 3.11
CA PRO A 52 12.09 6.96 1.70
C PRO A 52 13.31 6.52 0.91
N ASP A 53 14.49 6.55 1.51
CA ASP A 53 15.73 6.22 0.81
C ASP A 53 15.94 4.72 0.68
N GLU A 54 15.10 3.92 1.30
CA GLU A 54 15.22 2.48 1.31
C GLU A 54 14.13 1.85 0.49
N MET A 55 14.30 0.55 0.20
CA MET A 55 13.21 -0.23 -0.35
C MET A 55 12.01 -0.13 0.57
N SER A 56 10.87 0.15 0.02
CA SER A 56 9.65 0.44 0.78
C SER A 56 8.52 -0.48 0.38
N ILE A 57 7.56 -0.61 1.27
CA ILE A 57 6.28 -1.25 0.96
C ILE A 57 5.22 -0.18 0.99
N GLU A 58 4.41 -0.13 -0.06
CA GLU A 58 3.26 0.75 -0.13
C GLU A 58 2.01 -0.09 0.06
N LEU A 59 1.30 0.15 1.16
CA LEU A 59 0.01 -0.50 1.41
C LEU A 59 -1.07 0.36 0.79
N ILE A 60 -1.94 -0.24 0.00
CA ILE A 60 -2.94 0.50 -0.78
C ILE A 60 -4.33 -0.03 -0.47
N GLU A 61 -5.22 0.87 -0.10
CA GLU A 61 -6.60 0.52 0.24
C GLU A 61 -7.55 1.41 -0.55
N PRO A 62 -8.57 0.86 -1.21
CA PRO A 62 -9.57 1.71 -1.87
C PRO A 62 -10.46 2.35 -0.81
N TYR A 63 -10.91 3.58 -1.04
CA TYR A 63 -11.84 4.24 -0.13
C TYR A 63 -13.14 3.46 -0.02
N ASP A 64 -13.63 2.97 -1.15
CA ASP A 64 -14.90 2.25 -1.21
C ASP A 64 -14.66 0.93 -1.94
N LYS A 65 -14.60 -0.15 -1.19
CA LYS A 65 -14.29 -1.47 -1.74
C LYS A 65 -15.38 -1.98 -2.68
N SER A 66 -16.57 -1.40 -2.62
CA SER A 66 -17.67 -1.81 -3.48
C SER A 66 -17.73 -1.02 -4.78
N ASP A 67 -16.90 0.01 -4.92
CA ASP A 67 -16.91 0.85 -6.12
C ASP A 67 -16.11 0.18 -7.23
N MET A 68 -16.79 -0.55 -8.08
CA MET A 68 -16.13 -1.31 -9.15
C MET A 68 -15.65 -0.44 -10.31
N SER A 69 -15.86 0.87 -10.24
CA SER A 69 -15.20 1.77 -11.19
C SER A 69 -13.77 2.08 -10.73
N ASN A 70 -13.46 1.77 -9.48
CA ASN A 70 -12.12 1.98 -8.92
C ASN A 70 -11.25 0.76 -9.23
N ALA A 71 -10.10 0.98 -9.89
CA ALA A 71 -9.22 -0.11 -10.31
C ALA A 71 -8.70 -0.92 -9.14
N VAL A 72 -8.37 -0.27 -8.02
CA VAL A 72 -7.85 -0.95 -6.85
C VAL A 72 -8.95 -1.80 -6.20
N ALA A 73 -10.17 -1.25 -6.12
CA ALA A 73 -11.30 -2.01 -5.57
C ALA A 73 -11.60 -3.23 -6.44
N ARG A 74 -11.54 -3.09 -7.77
CA ARG A 74 -11.74 -4.22 -8.67
C ARG A 74 -10.68 -5.30 -8.46
N ARG A 75 -9.42 -4.89 -8.33
CA ARG A 75 -8.33 -5.81 -8.11
C ARG A 75 -8.54 -6.60 -6.81
N LEU A 76 -8.96 -5.89 -5.76
CA LEU A 76 -9.21 -6.51 -4.47
C LEU A 76 -10.36 -7.52 -4.58
N ALA A 77 -11.43 -7.16 -5.27
CA ALA A 77 -12.60 -8.03 -5.42
C ALA A 77 -12.27 -9.27 -6.24
N GLN A 78 -11.43 -9.13 -7.26
CA GLN A 78 -11.16 -10.23 -8.19
C GLN A 78 -10.07 -11.17 -7.69
N SER A 79 -9.08 -10.64 -6.99
CA SER A 79 -7.90 -11.42 -6.66
C SER A 79 -7.56 -11.42 -5.18
N GLY A 80 -8.30 -10.64 -4.38
CA GLY A 80 -7.98 -10.50 -2.97
C GLY A 80 -6.75 -9.66 -2.75
N GLU A 81 -6.24 -9.71 -1.52
CA GLU A 81 -5.04 -8.95 -1.16
C GLU A 81 -3.82 -9.50 -1.87
N GLY A 82 -2.84 -8.63 -2.11
CA GLY A 82 -1.59 -9.07 -2.71
C GLY A 82 -0.92 -7.96 -3.48
N PHE A 83 0.13 -8.34 -4.21
CA PHE A 83 0.90 -7.40 -4.99
C PHE A 83 0.04 -6.71 -6.04
N TYR A 84 0.23 -5.41 -6.18
CA TYR A 84 -0.55 -4.63 -7.14
C TYR A 84 0.24 -4.40 -8.43
N HIS A 85 1.55 -4.18 -8.31
CA HIS A 85 2.41 -4.02 -9.49
C HIS A 85 3.86 -4.26 -9.12
#